data_805206b29c91cdac589e0909e411a413
#
_entry.id   805206b29c91cdac589e0909e411a413
#
_cell.length_a   1.000
_cell.length_b   1.000
_cell.length_c   1.000
_cell.angle_alpha   90.00
_cell.angle_beta   90.00
_cell.angle_gamma   90.00
#
_symmetry.space_group_name_H-M   'P 1'
#
loop_
_entity.id
_entity.type
_entity.pdbx_description
1 polymer ?
#
loop_
_entity_poly.entity_id
_entity_poly.type
_entity_poly.pdbx_seq_one_letter_code
_entity_poly.pdbx_strand_id
1 'polypeptide(L)'
;MEKTKARRLNIVFESEIEAEETEQTGHKSDAGSKKNKSKGHVWEFIAIATVPLVLVLGNSMLVPILPDLEKQLAITKFQSSLVITLFSITAGLVIPISGYLSDRFTRKSIIIPSLIIYGAAGILAGFGAVWKSYTILIIARGIQGIGAAGTAPIAMALVGDMFKGATESKALGLTEASNGFGKVVSPIFGALLALLVWYAPFFALPVFCLLSLLAMMFLIKEPEAKKKPPKLKEYLHKIGSILKEKGRWLITSFFAGSLALFILFGVLFYLSNILEEAPYHIDGVRKGFVLAIPLLGMVVTSYTTGALIKKNGTLMRWLINVGLLIMTLSLASTIFAFDKLYLFIGLLTLSAIGTGLLLPCLNTMITGSVEKSERGMITSIYNSLRFIGVAFGPPIFGWLMDISDRMIFITVASLAGITLAFVFFLVKPKGEIS
;
A
#
# COMPACT_ATOMS: atom_id res chain seq x y z
N MET A 1 16.00 71.73 19.64
CA MET A 1 15.06 70.70 19.07
C MET A 1 15.74 69.64 18.27
N GLU A 2 16.87 69.85 17.60
CA GLU A 2 17.58 68.84 16.80
C GLU A 2 18.30 67.75 17.62
N LYS A 3 18.90 68.06 18.76
CA LYS A 3 19.61 67.09 19.60
C LYS A 3 18.70 65.99 20.19
N THR A 4 17.41 66.27 20.36
CA THR A 4 16.43 65.31 20.93
C THR A 4 15.92 64.36 19.84
N LYS A 5 15.89 64.77 18.56
CA LYS A 5 15.52 63.90 17.42
C LYS A 5 16.63 62.91 17.09
N ALA A 6 17.90 63.32 17.13
CA ALA A 6 19.03 62.44 16.87
C ALA A 6 19.15 61.33 17.94
N ARG A 7 18.85 61.64 19.19
CA ARG A 7 18.89 60.67 20.31
C ARG A 7 17.75 59.62 20.19
N ARG A 8 16.58 59.99 19.69
CA ARG A 8 15.49 59.06 19.46
C ARG A 8 15.75 58.15 18.25
N LEU A 9 16.39 58.63 17.20
CA LEU A 9 16.78 57.82 16.06
C LEU A 9 17.84 56.78 16.43
N ASN A 10 18.85 57.10 17.25
CA ASN A 10 19.83 56.12 17.69
C ASN A 10 19.23 55.04 18.56
N ILE A 11 18.28 55.33 19.45
CA ILE A 11 17.63 54.34 20.31
C ILE A 11 16.76 53.37 19.46
N VAL A 12 16.11 53.88 18.41
CA VAL A 12 15.32 53.01 17.52
C VAL A 12 16.24 52.10 16.69
N PHE A 13 17.37 52.62 16.18
CA PHE A 13 18.35 51.82 15.42
C PHE A 13 19.04 50.76 16.30
N GLU A 14 19.40 51.05 17.54
CA GLU A 14 19.96 50.05 18.46
C GLU A 14 18.94 48.99 18.83
N SER A 15 17.67 49.33 19.00
CA SER A 15 16.62 48.34 19.27
C SER A 15 16.27 47.45 18.07
N GLU A 16 16.40 47.94 16.82
CA GLU A 16 16.23 47.17 15.61
C GLU A 16 17.42 46.19 15.39
N ILE A 17 18.65 46.64 15.65
CA ILE A 17 19.84 45.75 15.58
C ILE A 17 19.81 44.67 16.65
N GLU A 18 19.45 44.96 17.91
CA GLU A 18 19.26 43.95 18.96
C GLU A 18 18.12 42.96 18.62
N ALA A 19 17.05 43.45 17.97
CA ALA A 19 15.96 42.57 17.51
C ALA A 19 16.39 41.63 16.38
N GLU A 20 17.15 42.11 15.39
CA GLU A 20 17.69 41.32 14.30
C GLU A 20 18.77 40.31 14.79
N GLU A 21 19.65 40.68 15.73
CA GLU A 21 20.60 39.76 16.32
C GLU A 21 19.91 38.68 17.18
N THR A 22 18.82 39.02 17.88
CA THR A 22 18.03 38.05 18.67
C THR A 22 17.23 37.11 17.76
N GLU A 23 16.72 37.57 16.63
CA GLU A 23 16.07 36.70 15.63
C GLU A 23 17.08 35.79 14.94
N GLN A 24 18.29 36.24 14.60
CA GLN A 24 19.32 35.42 13.97
C GLN A 24 19.92 34.37 14.95
N THR A 25 20.05 34.71 16.22
CA THR A 25 20.51 33.75 17.25
C THR A 25 19.40 32.75 17.62
N GLY A 26 18.13 33.19 17.68
CA GLY A 26 16.97 32.31 17.88
C GLY A 26 16.80 31.30 16.73
N HIS A 27 17.02 31.73 15.48
CA HIS A 27 16.94 30.84 14.32
C HIS A 27 18.09 29.83 14.24
N LYS A 28 19.30 30.18 14.69
CA LYS A 28 20.44 29.23 14.75
C LYS A 28 20.31 28.20 15.85
N SER A 29 19.79 28.57 17.04
CA SER A 29 19.57 27.61 18.13
C SER A 29 18.40 26.66 17.84
N ASP A 30 17.34 27.13 17.16
CA ASP A 30 16.19 26.32 16.78
C ASP A 30 16.52 25.35 15.62
N ALA A 31 17.38 25.73 14.68
CA ALA A 31 17.85 24.87 13.60
C ALA A 31 18.77 23.75 14.10
N GLY A 32 19.62 24.03 15.10
CA GLY A 32 20.47 23.03 15.76
C GLY A 32 19.67 22.05 16.64
N SER A 33 18.66 22.55 17.36
CA SER A 33 17.74 21.72 18.15
C SER A 33 16.82 20.86 17.30
N LYS A 34 16.32 21.38 16.16
CA LYS A 34 15.53 20.61 15.18
C LYS A 34 16.33 19.52 14.47
N LYS A 35 17.61 19.78 14.15
CA LYS A 35 18.50 18.77 13.55
C LYS A 35 18.88 17.65 14.52
N ASN A 36 19.02 17.93 15.80
CA ASN A 36 19.34 16.93 16.81
C ASN A 36 18.12 16.07 17.21
N LYS A 37 16.92 16.65 17.28
CA LYS A 37 15.67 15.89 17.48
C LYS A 37 15.35 14.94 16.30
N SER A 38 15.69 15.32 15.08
CA SER A 38 15.49 14.46 13.90
C SER A 38 16.44 13.24 13.86
N LYS A 39 17.64 13.35 14.43
CA LYS A 39 18.57 12.21 14.58
C LYS A 39 18.13 11.21 15.66
N GLY A 40 17.32 11.62 16.64
CA GLY A 40 16.86 10.76 17.73
C GLY A 40 15.81 9.69 17.32
N HIS A 41 15.09 9.86 16.18
CA HIS A 41 13.98 8.98 15.80
C HIS A 41 14.27 8.06 14.61
N VAL A 42 15.50 7.97 14.12
CA VAL A 42 15.85 7.18 12.91
C VAL A 42 15.53 5.70 13.10
N TRP A 43 15.87 5.15 14.25
CA TRP A 43 15.63 3.73 14.54
C TRP A 43 14.15 3.39 14.68
N GLU A 44 13.36 4.29 15.25
CA GLU A 44 11.90 4.18 15.33
C GLU A 44 11.28 4.21 13.93
N PHE A 45 11.75 5.11 13.06
CA PHE A 45 11.29 5.18 11.67
C PHE A 45 11.62 3.90 10.89
N ILE A 46 12.84 3.37 11.04
CA ILE A 46 13.24 2.12 10.39
C ILE A 46 12.36 0.97 10.90
N ALA A 47 12.18 0.85 12.22
CA ALA A 47 11.36 -0.21 12.80
C ALA A 47 9.93 -0.20 12.26
N ILE A 48 9.29 0.97 12.21
CA ILE A 48 7.91 1.09 11.70
C ILE A 48 7.86 0.79 10.19
N ALA A 49 8.86 1.23 9.42
CA ALA A 49 8.93 1.02 7.97
C ALA A 49 9.14 -0.46 7.58
N THR A 50 9.72 -1.29 8.45
CA THR A 50 9.84 -2.74 8.20
C THR A 50 8.49 -3.45 8.14
N VAL A 51 7.47 -2.97 8.87
CA VAL A 51 6.16 -3.63 8.99
C VAL A 51 5.42 -3.69 7.64
N PRO A 52 5.20 -2.57 6.91
CA PRO A 52 4.59 -2.63 5.57
C PRO A 52 5.48 -3.33 4.54
N LEU A 53 6.82 -3.26 4.70
CA LEU A 53 7.74 -3.99 3.83
C LEU A 53 7.49 -5.50 3.92
N VAL A 54 7.43 -6.05 5.13
CA VAL A 54 7.19 -7.49 5.37
C VAL A 54 5.83 -7.91 4.81
N LEU A 55 4.79 -7.09 5.00
CA LEU A 55 3.46 -7.37 4.43
C LEU A 55 3.51 -7.53 2.91
N VAL A 56 4.17 -6.61 2.24
CA VAL A 56 4.25 -6.59 0.76
C VAL A 56 5.11 -7.74 0.24
N LEU A 57 6.24 -8.01 0.88
CA LEU A 57 7.09 -9.16 0.55
C LEU A 57 6.29 -10.45 0.58
N GLY A 58 5.45 -10.65 1.59
CA GLY A 58 4.68 -11.88 1.79
C GLY A 58 3.65 -12.21 0.72
N ASN A 59 3.24 -11.26 -0.07
CA ASN A 59 2.28 -11.49 -1.15
C ASN A 59 2.92 -11.39 -2.53
N SER A 60 3.64 -10.32 -2.80
CA SER A 60 4.20 -10.06 -4.13
C SER A 60 5.40 -10.94 -4.48
N MET A 61 6.13 -11.44 -3.47
CA MET A 61 7.27 -12.35 -3.67
C MET A 61 6.85 -13.74 -4.19
N LEU A 62 5.58 -14.11 -4.00
CA LEU A 62 5.07 -15.40 -4.46
C LEU A 62 4.59 -15.36 -5.91
N VAL A 63 4.29 -14.20 -6.48
CA VAL A 63 3.78 -14.08 -7.85
C VAL A 63 4.68 -14.79 -8.89
N PRO A 64 6.02 -14.57 -8.89
CA PRO A 64 6.88 -15.21 -9.89
C PRO A 64 6.99 -16.72 -9.74
N ILE A 65 6.68 -17.31 -8.58
CA ILE A 65 6.80 -18.75 -8.34
C ILE A 65 5.48 -19.52 -8.51
N LEU A 66 4.37 -18.83 -8.84
CA LEU A 66 3.07 -19.50 -9.00
C LEU A 66 3.07 -20.57 -10.10
N PRO A 67 3.69 -20.35 -11.30
CA PRO A 67 3.80 -21.40 -12.30
C PRO A 67 4.66 -22.61 -11.84
N ASP A 68 5.72 -22.36 -11.06
CA ASP A 68 6.50 -23.46 -10.48
C ASP A 68 5.69 -24.26 -9.46
N LEU A 69 4.88 -23.56 -8.67
CA LEU A 69 3.96 -24.18 -7.70
C LEU A 69 2.91 -25.05 -8.40
N GLU A 70 2.37 -24.63 -9.54
CA GLU A 70 1.47 -25.41 -10.38
C GLU A 70 2.11 -26.74 -10.82
N LYS A 71 3.33 -26.65 -11.35
CA LYS A 71 4.09 -27.83 -11.82
C LYS A 71 4.45 -28.79 -10.66
N GLN A 72 4.92 -28.24 -9.54
CA GLN A 72 5.41 -29.05 -8.40
C GLN A 72 4.31 -29.73 -7.58
N LEU A 73 3.15 -29.08 -7.47
CA LEU A 73 2.00 -29.61 -6.75
C LEU A 73 0.96 -30.28 -7.65
N ALA A 74 1.17 -30.28 -8.99
CA ALA A 74 0.23 -30.77 -10.00
C ALA A 74 -1.18 -30.17 -9.83
N ILE A 75 -1.25 -28.85 -9.66
CA ILE A 75 -2.49 -28.08 -9.46
C ILE A 75 -2.79 -27.18 -10.64
N THR A 76 -4.05 -26.74 -10.76
CA THR A 76 -4.49 -25.84 -11.82
C THR A 76 -4.05 -24.41 -11.58
N LYS A 77 -4.06 -23.56 -12.63
CA LYS A 77 -3.84 -22.09 -12.54
C LYS A 77 -4.81 -21.44 -11.54
N PHE A 78 -6.07 -21.88 -11.55
CA PHE A 78 -7.05 -21.42 -10.58
C PHE A 78 -6.65 -21.76 -9.13
N GLN A 79 -6.18 -22.98 -8.90
CA GLN A 79 -5.73 -23.41 -7.57
C GLN A 79 -4.47 -22.66 -7.12
N SER A 80 -3.53 -22.39 -8.01
CA SER A 80 -2.33 -21.60 -7.68
C SER A 80 -2.70 -20.15 -7.32
N SER A 81 -3.66 -19.56 -8.01
CA SER A 81 -4.16 -18.21 -7.70
C SER A 81 -4.75 -18.10 -6.30
N LEU A 82 -5.34 -19.18 -5.75
CA LEU A 82 -5.90 -19.21 -4.40
C LEU A 82 -4.85 -18.99 -3.31
N VAL A 83 -3.57 -19.20 -3.61
CA VAL A 83 -2.45 -18.88 -2.68
C VAL A 83 -2.39 -17.39 -2.36
N ILE A 84 -2.67 -16.53 -3.35
CA ILE A 84 -2.77 -15.07 -3.16
C ILE A 84 -4.17 -14.69 -2.64
N THR A 85 -5.20 -15.34 -3.16
CA THR A 85 -6.60 -15.06 -2.83
C THR A 85 -6.91 -15.30 -1.36
N LEU A 86 -6.60 -16.47 -0.81
CA LEU A 86 -6.92 -16.82 0.58
C LEU A 86 -6.22 -15.89 1.57
N PHE A 87 -4.96 -15.58 1.32
CA PHE A 87 -4.23 -14.57 2.08
C PHE A 87 -4.96 -13.22 2.05
N SER A 88 -5.32 -12.76 0.87
CA SER A 88 -5.88 -11.40 0.68
C SER A 88 -7.32 -11.29 1.17
N ILE A 89 -8.15 -12.33 1.01
CA ILE A 89 -9.52 -12.39 1.55
C ILE A 89 -9.49 -12.33 3.08
N THR A 90 -8.70 -13.20 3.71
CA THR A 90 -8.64 -13.24 5.17
C THR A 90 -8.06 -11.96 5.74
N ALA A 91 -7.03 -11.38 5.11
CA ALA A 91 -6.53 -10.06 5.48
C ALA A 91 -7.62 -8.98 5.33
N GLY A 92 -8.31 -8.95 4.20
CA GLY A 92 -9.39 -7.99 3.93
C GLY A 92 -10.51 -8.06 4.98
N LEU A 93 -10.96 -9.25 5.34
CA LEU A 93 -12.02 -9.44 6.33
C LEU A 93 -11.58 -9.05 7.76
N VAL A 94 -10.32 -9.27 8.10
CA VAL A 94 -9.80 -9.06 9.46
C VAL A 94 -9.27 -7.62 9.67
N ILE A 95 -8.87 -6.88 8.62
CA ILE A 95 -8.35 -5.51 8.73
C ILE A 95 -9.28 -4.57 9.53
N PRO A 96 -10.60 -4.50 9.31
CA PRO A 96 -11.47 -3.62 10.08
C PRO A 96 -11.52 -4.01 11.56
N ILE A 97 -11.47 -5.31 11.86
CA ILE A 97 -11.45 -5.85 13.23
C ILE A 97 -10.13 -5.47 13.91
N SER A 98 -9.00 -5.69 13.25
CA SER A 98 -7.67 -5.31 13.75
C SER A 98 -7.56 -3.81 13.99
N GLY A 99 -8.13 -2.99 13.10
CA GLY A 99 -8.22 -1.53 13.26
C GLY A 99 -8.96 -1.14 14.54
N TYR A 100 -10.17 -1.68 14.74
CA TYR A 100 -10.95 -1.46 15.96
C TYR A 100 -10.20 -1.92 17.23
N LEU A 101 -9.61 -3.10 17.21
CA LEU A 101 -8.85 -3.63 18.35
C LEU A 101 -7.63 -2.78 18.65
N SER A 102 -6.94 -2.24 17.64
CA SER A 102 -5.77 -1.39 17.81
C SER A 102 -6.12 -0.01 18.40
N ASP A 103 -7.35 0.47 18.18
CA ASP A 103 -7.86 1.68 18.83
C ASP A 103 -8.26 1.41 20.29
N ARG A 104 -8.63 0.16 20.61
CA ARG A 104 -9.07 -0.26 21.96
C ARG A 104 -7.91 -0.62 22.88
N PHE A 105 -6.91 -1.30 22.36
CA PHE A 105 -5.68 -1.67 23.07
C PHE A 105 -4.57 -0.70 22.69
N THR A 106 -3.34 -1.16 22.53
CA THR A 106 -2.25 -0.36 21.97
C THR A 106 -1.92 -0.84 20.58
N ARG A 107 -1.32 0.02 19.74
CA ARG A 107 -0.93 -0.36 18.38
C ARG A 107 0.05 -1.54 18.40
N LYS A 108 1.03 -1.45 19.30
CA LYS A 108 2.06 -2.47 19.50
C LYS A 108 1.47 -3.81 19.94
N SER A 109 0.42 -3.80 20.80
CA SER A 109 -0.28 -5.01 21.24
C SER A 109 -0.97 -5.77 20.11
N ILE A 110 -1.23 -5.13 18.99
CA ILE A 110 -1.82 -5.77 17.80
C ILE A 110 -0.73 -6.12 16.78
N ILE A 111 0.24 -5.24 16.53
CA ILE A 111 1.30 -5.49 15.55
C ILE A 111 2.15 -6.70 15.94
N ILE A 112 2.55 -6.83 17.22
CA ILE A 112 3.42 -7.90 17.68
C ILE A 112 2.80 -9.29 17.47
N PRO A 113 1.59 -9.61 18.01
CA PRO A 113 0.96 -10.90 17.75
C PRO A 113 0.70 -11.14 16.26
N SER A 114 0.37 -10.10 15.51
CA SER A 114 0.15 -10.18 14.07
C SER A 114 1.40 -10.61 13.31
N LEU A 115 2.56 -10.06 13.62
CA LEU A 115 3.84 -10.47 13.05
C LEU A 115 4.21 -11.91 13.44
N ILE A 116 3.90 -12.34 14.67
CA ILE A 116 4.13 -13.72 15.13
C ILE A 116 3.26 -14.69 14.33
N ILE A 117 1.95 -14.41 14.22
CA ILE A 117 1.02 -15.23 13.44
C ILE A 117 1.45 -15.26 11.97
N TYR A 118 1.83 -14.11 11.42
CA TYR A 118 2.26 -13.98 10.04
C TYR A 118 3.51 -14.81 9.74
N GLY A 119 4.52 -14.74 10.60
CA GLY A 119 5.76 -15.52 10.49
C GLY A 119 5.54 -17.02 10.70
N ALA A 120 4.81 -17.41 11.74
CA ALA A 120 4.49 -18.81 12.03
C ALA A 120 3.71 -19.48 10.89
N ALA A 121 2.71 -18.77 10.36
CA ALA A 121 1.98 -19.23 9.19
C ALA A 121 2.87 -19.32 7.92
N GLY A 122 3.88 -18.46 7.80
CA GLY A 122 4.90 -18.55 6.75
C GLY A 122 5.72 -19.84 6.83
N ILE A 123 6.12 -20.24 8.05
CA ILE A 123 6.79 -21.54 8.30
C ILE A 123 5.87 -22.69 7.91
N LEU A 124 4.61 -22.64 8.33
CA LEU A 124 3.62 -23.67 7.99
C LEU A 124 3.40 -23.78 6.48
N ALA A 125 3.34 -22.64 5.78
CA ALA A 125 3.24 -22.62 4.31
C ALA A 125 4.47 -23.24 3.64
N GLY A 126 5.68 -22.94 4.15
CA GLY A 126 6.92 -23.56 3.70
C GLY A 126 6.92 -25.08 3.85
N PHE A 127 6.51 -25.58 5.00
CA PHE A 127 6.37 -27.05 5.21
C PHE A 127 5.27 -27.64 4.33
N GLY A 128 4.14 -26.94 4.12
CA GLY A 128 3.12 -27.37 3.16
C GLY A 128 3.69 -27.54 1.75
N ALA A 129 4.58 -26.65 1.34
CA ALA A 129 5.28 -26.74 0.05
C ALA A 129 6.29 -27.91 0.02
N VAL A 130 7.10 -28.11 1.07
CA VAL A 130 8.06 -29.23 1.21
C VAL A 130 7.35 -30.57 1.13
N TRP A 131 6.22 -30.72 1.85
CA TRP A 131 5.41 -31.95 1.89
C TRP A 131 4.51 -32.09 0.66
N LYS A 132 4.58 -31.17 -0.29
CA LYS A 132 3.70 -31.13 -1.47
C LYS A 132 2.21 -31.18 -1.11
N SER A 133 1.83 -30.62 0.03
CA SER A 133 0.45 -30.58 0.51
C SER A 133 -0.19 -29.23 0.20
N TYR A 134 -0.98 -29.19 -0.87
CA TYR A 134 -1.74 -28.00 -1.23
C TYR A 134 -2.69 -27.55 -0.11
N THR A 135 -3.33 -28.48 0.59
CA THR A 135 -4.25 -28.18 1.70
C THR A 135 -3.56 -27.44 2.84
N ILE A 136 -2.37 -27.91 3.27
CA ILE A 136 -1.60 -27.24 4.33
C ILE A 136 -1.18 -25.84 3.86
N LEU A 137 -0.72 -25.74 2.63
CA LEU A 137 -0.30 -24.47 2.04
C LEU A 137 -1.44 -23.43 2.05
N ILE A 138 -2.64 -23.82 1.63
CA ILE A 138 -3.82 -22.93 1.55
C ILE A 138 -4.30 -22.51 2.94
N ILE A 139 -4.37 -23.44 3.89
CA ILE A 139 -4.71 -23.13 5.28
C ILE A 139 -3.70 -22.16 5.87
N ALA A 140 -2.41 -22.42 5.67
CA ALA A 140 -1.35 -21.53 6.13
C ALA A 140 -1.47 -20.12 5.54
N ARG A 141 -1.81 -19.99 4.24
CA ARG A 141 -2.05 -18.69 3.59
C ARG A 141 -3.25 -17.96 4.20
N GLY A 142 -4.32 -18.68 4.52
CA GLY A 142 -5.45 -18.07 5.24
C GLY A 142 -5.06 -17.53 6.62
N ILE A 143 -4.34 -18.32 7.43
CA ILE A 143 -3.82 -17.87 8.75
C ILE A 143 -2.85 -16.71 8.58
N GLN A 144 -2.00 -16.75 7.57
CA GLN A 144 -1.05 -15.68 7.26
C GLN A 144 -1.75 -14.36 6.94
N GLY A 145 -2.90 -14.41 6.24
CA GLY A 145 -3.74 -13.23 5.99
C GLY A 145 -4.31 -12.62 7.27
N ILE A 146 -4.69 -13.45 8.25
CA ILE A 146 -5.12 -12.96 9.59
C ILE A 146 -3.97 -12.18 10.26
N GLY A 147 -2.75 -12.72 10.25
CA GLY A 147 -1.58 -12.01 10.76
C GLY A 147 -1.31 -10.71 9.99
N ALA A 148 -1.42 -10.73 8.67
CA ALA A 148 -1.21 -9.56 7.82
C ALA A 148 -2.13 -8.37 8.16
N ALA A 149 -3.37 -8.64 8.56
CA ALA A 149 -4.38 -7.62 8.85
C ALA A 149 -3.99 -6.65 9.98
N GLY A 150 -3.19 -7.09 10.94
CA GLY A 150 -2.72 -6.27 12.07
C GLY A 150 -1.35 -5.61 11.86
N THR A 151 -0.89 -5.46 10.62
CA THR A 151 0.46 -4.96 10.31
C THR A 151 0.44 -3.53 9.72
N ALA A 152 0.58 -3.37 8.42
CA ALA A 152 0.79 -2.07 7.77
C ALA A 152 -0.26 -0.99 8.10
N PRO A 153 -1.58 -1.24 8.11
CA PRO A 153 -2.54 -0.20 8.44
C PRO A 153 -2.36 0.33 9.86
N ILE A 154 -2.01 -0.56 10.80
CA ILE A 154 -1.81 -0.19 12.20
C ILE A 154 -0.45 0.49 12.41
N ALA A 155 0.59 0.11 11.66
CA ALA A 155 1.88 0.79 11.68
C ALA A 155 1.75 2.26 11.23
N MET A 156 0.93 2.54 10.21
CA MET A 156 0.65 3.92 9.78
C MET A 156 -0.11 4.72 10.85
N ALA A 157 -1.06 4.10 11.56
CA ALA A 157 -1.74 4.72 12.67
C ALA A 157 -0.78 5.01 13.85
N LEU A 158 0.15 4.09 14.13
CA LEU A 158 1.20 4.26 15.14
C LEU A 158 2.08 5.49 14.86
N VAL A 159 2.43 5.74 13.59
CA VAL A 159 3.16 6.96 13.20
C VAL A 159 2.39 8.22 13.62
N GLY A 160 1.08 8.27 13.36
CA GLY A 160 0.24 9.41 13.77
C GLY A 160 0.12 9.59 15.28
N ASP A 161 0.21 8.49 16.05
CA ASP A 161 0.17 8.52 17.51
C ASP A 161 1.53 8.94 18.13
N MET A 162 2.65 8.52 17.51
CA MET A 162 4.01 8.79 18.03
C MET A 162 4.56 10.16 17.60
N PHE A 163 4.24 10.61 16.40
CA PHE A 163 4.86 11.80 15.79
C PHE A 163 3.84 12.88 15.48
N LYS A 164 4.30 14.14 15.33
CA LYS A 164 3.46 15.29 15.01
C LYS A 164 4.12 16.16 13.92
N GLY A 165 3.29 16.83 13.13
CA GLY A 165 3.72 17.83 12.16
C GLY A 165 4.70 17.27 11.11
N ALA A 166 5.81 17.97 10.87
CA ALA A 166 6.79 17.60 9.87
C ALA A 166 7.45 16.23 10.11
N THR A 167 7.60 15.82 11.37
CA THR A 167 8.16 14.51 11.75
C THR A 167 7.19 13.38 11.42
N GLU A 168 5.90 13.56 11.66
CA GLU A 168 4.84 12.63 11.26
C GLU A 168 4.82 12.43 9.74
N SER A 169 4.82 13.54 8.98
CA SER A 169 4.83 13.48 7.51
C SER A 169 6.07 12.76 6.97
N LYS A 170 7.24 12.96 7.58
CA LYS A 170 8.48 12.28 7.21
C LYS A 170 8.42 10.78 7.50
N ALA A 171 7.88 10.39 8.65
CA ALA A 171 7.74 8.98 9.03
C ALA A 171 6.73 8.25 8.12
N LEU A 172 5.57 8.88 7.83
CA LEU A 172 4.59 8.35 6.87
C LEU A 172 5.20 8.20 5.47
N GLY A 173 5.95 9.21 5.00
CA GLY A 173 6.64 9.17 3.72
C GLY A 173 7.63 8.01 3.63
N LEU A 174 8.40 7.75 4.69
CA LEU A 174 9.33 6.62 4.73
C LEU A 174 8.60 5.27 4.75
N THR A 175 7.49 5.18 5.47
CA THR A 175 6.63 3.98 5.53
C THR A 175 6.04 3.65 4.15
N GLU A 176 5.55 4.66 3.42
CA GLU A 176 5.05 4.49 2.05
C GLU A 176 6.17 4.18 1.06
N ALA A 177 7.35 4.81 1.19
CA ALA A 177 8.50 4.49 0.36
C ALA A 177 8.96 3.04 0.55
N SER A 178 8.96 2.55 1.79
CA SER A 178 9.26 1.15 2.13
C SER A 178 8.25 0.18 1.51
N ASN A 179 6.95 0.50 1.58
CA ASN A 179 5.87 -0.25 0.92
C ASN A 179 6.08 -0.29 -0.60
N GLY A 180 6.37 0.85 -1.22
CA GLY A 180 6.63 0.96 -2.65
C GLY A 180 7.87 0.18 -3.08
N PHE A 181 8.99 0.36 -2.38
CA PHE A 181 10.23 -0.39 -2.60
C PHE A 181 10.00 -1.90 -2.50
N GLY A 182 9.28 -2.34 -1.46
CA GLY A 182 8.89 -3.73 -1.29
C GLY A 182 8.18 -4.31 -2.51
N LYS A 183 7.22 -3.59 -3.09
CA LYS A 183 6.49 -4.04 -4.29
C LYS A 183 7.40 -4.28 -5.47
N VAL A 184 8.34 -3.39 -5.74
CA VAL A 184 9.27 -3.50 -6.87
C VAL A 184 10.26 -4.64 -6.68
N VAL A 185 10.83 -4.75 -5.46
CA VAL A 185 11.89 -5.72 -5.17
C VAL A 185 11.33 -7.12 -4.95
N SER A 186 10.08 -7.26 -4.46
CA SER A 186 9.48 -8.55 -4.13
C SER A 186 9.53 -9.60 -5.24
N PRO A 187 9.12 -9.32 -6.49
CA PRO A 187 9.16 -10.33 -7.54
C PRO A 187 10.60 -10.76 -7.87
N ILE A 188 11.54 -9.83 -7.83
CA ILE A 188 12.95 -10.11 -8.09
C ILE A 188 13.50 -11.00 -6.96
N PHE A 189 13.20 -10.64 -5.71
CA PHE A 189 13.66 -11.40 -4.53
C PHE A 189 13.03 -12.79 -4.48
N GLY A 190 11.74 -12.91 -4.80
CA GLY A 190 11.04 -14.18 -4.91
C GLY A 190 11.67 -15.11 -5.94
N ALA A 191 11.97 -14.58 -7.13
CA ALA A 191 12.63 -15.32 -8.18
C ALA A 191 14.08 -15.71 -7.83
N LEU A 192 14.85 -14.83 -7.17
CA LEU A 192 16.21 -15.11 -6.69
C LEU A 192 16.21 -16.24 -5.64
N LEU A 193 15.31 -16.19 -4.68
CA LEU A 193 15.18 -17.23 -3.65
C LEU A 193 14.77 -18.58 -4.26
N ALA A 194 13.92 -18.56 -5.27
CA ALA A 194 13.46 -19.76 -5.96
C ALA A 194 14.58 -20.47 -6.74
N LEU A 195 15.71 -19.79 -7.03
CA LEU A 195 16.92 -20.45 -7.59
C LEU A 195 17.53 -21.47 -6.61
N LEU A 196 17.37 -21.28 -5.31
CA LEU A 196 17.84 -22.23 -4.31
C LEU A 196 16.94 -23.48 -4.28
N VAL A 197 15.67 -23.25 -3.99
CA VAL A 197 14.55 -24.19 -4.09
C VAL A 197 13.27 -23.40 -4.30
N TRP A 198 12.34 -23.92 -5.10
CA TRP A 198 11.12 -23.19 -5.49
C TRP A 198 10.29 -22.71 -4.30
N TYR A 199 10.38 -23.35 -3.15
CA TYR A 199 9.65 -23.01 -1.93
C TYR A 199 10.44 -22.09 -0.96
N ALA A 200 11.67 -21.72 -1.27
CA ALA A 200 12.49 -20.85 -0.41
C ALA A 200 11.81 -19.50 -0.05
N PRO A 201 11.03 -18.86 -0.92
CA PRO A 201 10.31 -17.63 -0.57
C PRO A 201 9.40 -17.77 0.64
N PHE A 202 8.78 -18.93 0.89
CA PHE A 202 7.93 -19.17 2.07
C PHE A 202 8.73 -19.14 3.36
N PHE A 203 9.96 -19.65 3.36
CA PHE A 203 10.84 -19.65 4.55
C PHE A 203 11.60 -18.34 4.74
N ALA A 204 11.76 -17.51 3.70
CA ALA A 204 12.33 -16.18 3.83
C ALA A 204 11.40 -15.22 4.60
N LEU A 205 10.10 -15.37 4.45
CA LEU A 205 9.10 -14.53 5.13
C LEU A 205 9.20 -14.54 6.65
N PRO A 206 9.28 -15.69 7.34
CA PRO A 206 9.49 -15.74 8.79
C PRO A 206 10.72 -14.98 9.26
N VAL A 207 11.80 -15.01 8.47
CA VAL A 207 13.03 -14.27 8.79
C VAL A 207 12.76 -12.76 8.78
N PHE A 208 12.10 -12.25 7.74
CA PHE A 208 11.73 -10.82 7.68
C PHE A 208 10.73 -10.46 8.79
N CYS A 209 9.78 -11.35 9.11
CA CYS A 209 8.86 -11.15 10.23
C CYS A 209 9.61 -11.07 11.57
N LEU A 210 10.58 -11.93 11.80
CA LEU A 210 11.40 -11.93 13.01
C LEU A 210 12.19 -10.63 13.13
N LEU A 211 12.84 -10.17 12.06
CA LEU A 211 13.58 -8.90 12.06
C LEU A 211 12.64 -7.71 12.38
N SER A 212 11.47 -7.66 11.75
CA SER A 212 10.47 -6.62 12.02
C SER A 212 9.92 -6.72 13.44
N LEU A 213 9.65 -7.93 13.94
CA LEU A 213 9.21 -8.19 15.30
C LEU A 213 10.21 -7.68 16.33
N LEU A 214 11.48 -8.04 16.19
CA LEU A 214 12.56 -7.57 17.07
C LEU A 214 12.68 -6.04 17.02
N ALA A 215 12.66 -5.45 15.82
CA ALA A 215 12.69 -4.00 15.67
C ALA A 215 11.50 -3.33 16.39
N MET A 216 10.28 -3.84 16.22
CA MET A 216 9.08 -3.32 16.90
C MET A 216 9.14 -3.51 18.42
N MET A 217 9.65 -4.64 18.90
CA MET A 217 9.75 -4.90 20.34
C MET A 217 10.74 -3.98 21.05
N PHE A 218 11.93 -3.81 20.48
CA PHE A 218 13.04 -3.16 21.16
C PHE A 218 13.20 -1.67 20.83
N LEU A 219 12.82 -1.25 19.62
CA LEU A 219 13.03 0.14 19.17
C LEU A 219 11.80 1.02 19.35
N ILE A 220 10.59 0.44 19.46
CA ILE A 220 9.36 1.22 19.58
C ILE A 220 8.90 1.31 21.04
N LYS A 221 8.80 2.56 21.52
CA LYS A 221 8.12 2.90 22.79
C LYS A 221 6.82 3.62 22.45
N GLU A 222 5.72 2.91 22.55
CA GLU A 222 4.40 3.47 22.27
C GLU A 222 3.95 4.40 23.42
N PRO A 223 3.40 5.58 23.13
CA PRO A 223 2.79 6.44 24.13
C PRO A 223 1.56 5.78 24.75
N GLU A 224 1.30 6.03 26.02
CA GLU A 224 0.09 5.53 26.69
C GLU A 224 -1.18 6.03 26.00
N ALA A 225 -2.16 5.16 25.82
CA ALA A 225 -3.42 5.48 25.18
C ALA A 225 -4.22 6.49 26.01
N LYS A 226 -4.39 7.72 25.49
CA LYS A 226 -5.06 8.82 26.18
C LYS A 226 -6.59 8.84 26.03
N LYS A 227 -7.20 7.99 25.21
CA LYS A 227 -8.64 8.01 24.91
C LYS A 227 -9.30 6.69 25.25
N LYS A 228 -10.49 6.76 25.89
CA LYS A 228 -11.36 5.59 26.01
C LYS A 228 -11.85 5.19 24.62
N PRO A 229 -11.70 3.92 24.23
CA PRO A 229 -12.13 3.45 22.91
C PRO A 229 -13.66 3.52 22.81
N PRO A 230 -14.20 3.82 21.61
CA PRO A 230 -15.64 3.77 21.39
C PRO A 230 -16.17 2.34 21.54
N LYS A 231 -17.41 2.19 22.02
CA LYS A 231 -18.07 0.89 22.05
C LYS A 231 -18.31 0.40 20.62
N LEU A 232 -18.26 -0.92 20.39
CA LEU A 232 -18.42 -1.50 19.05
C LEU A 232 -19.71 -1.02 18.36
N LYS A 233 -20.81 -0.91 19.12
CA LYS A 233 -22.10 -0.42 18.58
C LYS A 233 -22.01 1.03 18.08
N GLU A 234 -21.31 1.89 18.80
CA GLU A 234 -21.07 3.29 18.40
C GLU A 234 -20.15 3.36 17.19
N TYR A 235 -19.14 2.50 17.13
CA TYR A 235 -18.22 2.37 16.01
C TYR A 235 -18.95 1.98 14.73
N LEU A 236 -19.78 0.95 14.77
CA LEU A 236 -20.59 0.49 13.63
C LEU A 236 -21.65 1.52 13.22
N HIS A 237 -22.28 2.19 14.19
CA HIS A 237 -23.26 3.25 13.92
C HIS A 237 -22.62 4.44 13.20
N LYS A 238 -21.43 4.87 13.61
CA LYS A 238 -20.66 5.93 12.95
C LYS A 238 -20.29 5.57 11.50
N ILE A 239 -19.84 4.33 11.26
CA ILE A 239 -19.62 3.85 9.88
C ILE A 239 -20.87 4.00 9.05
N GLY A 240 -22.00 3.53 9.57
CA GLY A 240 -23.30 3.61 8.87
C GLY A 240 -23.72 5.05 8.57
N SER A 241 -23.50 5.99 9.51
CA SER A 241 -23.84 7.41 9.31
C SER A 241 -22.97 8.06 8.24
N ILE A 242 -21.63 7.81 8.27
CA ILE A 242 -20.71 8.33 7.25
C ILE A 242 -21.04 7.79 5.86
N LEU A 243 -21.31 6.49 5.76
CA LEU A 243 -21.72 5.88 4.48
C LEU A 243 -23.07 6.41 3.98
N LYS A 244 -24.01 6.73 4.87
CA LYS A 244 -25.30 7.32 4.50
C LYS A 244 -25.14 8.78 4.03
N GLU A 245 -24.29 9.55 4.69
CA GLU A 245 -24.06 10.96 4.36
C GLU A 245 -23.23 11.14 3.09
N LYS A 246 -22.13 10.37 2.97
CA LYS A 246 -21.12 10.52 1.91
C LYS A 246 -21.16 9.36 0.89
N GLY A 247 -22.16 8.47 0.96
CA GLY A 247 -22.15 7.14 0.39
C GLY A 247 -21.81 7.05 -1.09
N ARG A 248 -22.43 7.87 -1.94
CA ARG A 248 -22.25 7.73 -3.40
C ARG A 248 -20.82 7.88 -3.84
N TRP A 249 -20.17 8.98 -3.49
CA TRP A 249 -18.81 9.22 -3.91
C TRP A 249 -17.80 8.35 -3.14
N LEU A 250 -18.05 8.08 -1.86
CA LEU A 250 -17.17 7.28 -1.02
C LEU A 250 -17.15 5.81 -1.48
N ILE A 251 -18.31 5.22 -1.73
CA ILE A 251 -18.44 3.86 -2.27
C ILE A 251 -17.80 3.76 -3.66
N THR A 252 -18.02 4.76 -4.53
CA THR A 252 -17.39 4.80 -5.86
C THR A 252 -15.86 4.86 -5.73
N SER A 253 -15.34 5.65 -4.78
CA SER A 253 -13.91 5.75 -4.52
C SER A 253 -13.33 4.45 -3.96
N PHE A 254 -14.05 3.77 -3.07
CA PHE A 254 -13.67 2.46 -2.55
C PHE A 254 -13.61 1.41 -3.67
N PHE A 255 -14.62 1.39 -4.52
CA PHE A 255 -14.68 0.49 -5.67
C PHE A 255 -13.53 0.76 -6.66
N ALA A 256 -13.25 2.02 -6.99
CA ALA A 256 -12.16 2.38 -7.89
C ALA A 256 -10.79 1.94 -7.35
N GLY A 257 -10.52 2.13 -6.06
CA GLY A 257 -9.29 1.66 -5.44
C GLY A 257 -9.17 0.13 -5.36
N SER A 258 -10.28 -0.56 -5.13
CA SER A 258 -10.36 -2.02 -5.14
C SER A 258 -10.12 -2.58 -6.55
N LEU A 259 -10.80 -2.00 -7.56
CA LEU A 259 -10.63 -2.40 -8.97
C LEU A 259 -9.20 -2.18 -9.46
N ALA A 260 -8.55 -1.08 -9.09
CA ALA A 260 -7.17 -0.82 -9.48
C ALA A 260 -6.22 -1.93 -9.00
N LEU A 261 -6.38 -2.41 -7.76
CA LEU A 261 -5.58 -3.51 -7.24
C LEU A 261 -6.01 -4.88 -7.78
N PHE A 262 -7.30 -5.08 -8.05
CA PHE A 262 -7.81 -6.23 -8.78
C PHE A 262 -7.11 -6.38 -10.13
N ILE A 263 -7.09 -5.31 -10.92
CA ILE A 263 -6.42 -5.29 -12.24
C ILE A 263 -4.92 -5.49 -12.07
N LEU A 264 -4.27 -4.78 -11.16
CA LEU A 264 -2.82 -4.87 -10.97
C LEU A 264 -2.37 -6.30 -10.64
N PHE A 265 -3.00 -6.94 -9.65
CA PHE A 265 -2.62 -8.30 -9.25
C PHE A 265 -3.06 -9.35 -10.25
N GLY A 266 -4.19 -9.16 -10.93
CA GLY A 266 -4.61 -10.00 -12.04
C GLY A 266 -3.63 -9.94 -13.21
N VAL A 267 -3.20 -8.75 -13.60
CA VAL A 267 -2.18 -8.53 -14.65
C VAL A 267 -0.84 -9.16 -14.26
N LEU A 268 -0.39 -9.01 -13.02
CA LEU A 268 0.86 -9.63 -12.56
C LEU A 268 0.78 -11.16 -12.58
N PHE A 269 -0.36 -11.72 -12.18
CA PHE A 269 -0.63 -13.16 -12.27
C PHE A 269 -0.59 -13.64 -13.72
N TYR A 270 -1.32 -12.96 -14.60
CA TYR A 270 -1.35 -13.26 -16.04
C TYR A 270 0.06 -13.18 -16.64
N LEU A 271 0.78 -12.08 -16.40
CA LEU A 271 2.12 -11.88 -16.92
C LEU A 271 3.11 -12.94 -16.41
N SER A 272 2.99 -13.35 -15.14
CA SER A 272 3.83 -14.41 -14.57
C SER A 272 3.64 -15.76 -15.29
N ASN A 273 2.41 -16.07 -15.72
CA ASN A 273 2.11 -17.30 -16.45
C ASN A 273 2.55 -17.24 -17.90
N ILE A 274 2.16 -16.19 -18.63
CA ILE A 274 2.42 -16.11 -20.08
C ILE A 274 3.91 -16.01 -20.41
N LEU A 275 4.72 -15.42 -19.51
CA LEU A 275 6.16 -15.31 -19.74
C LEU A 275 6.86 -16.67 -19.78
N GLU A 276 6.38 -17.68 -19.09
CA GLU A 276 6.94 -19.03 -19.12
C GLU A 276 6.49 -19.85 -20.34
N GLU A 277 5.36 -19.50 -20.93
CA GLU A 277 4.79 -20.19 -22.09
C GLU A 277 5.49 -19.78 -23.39
N ALA A 278 5.27 -20.59 -24.45
CA ALA A 278 5.70 -20.23 -25.79
C ALA A 278 4.96 -18.96 -26.27
N PRO A 279 5.59 -18.05 -27.00
CA PRO A 279 6.95 -18.11 -27.54
C PRO A 279 8.05 -17.53 -26.66
N TYR A 280 7.72 -17.07 -25.44
CA TYR A 280 8.63 -16.20 -24.66
C TYR A 280 9.68 -16.97 -23.88
N HIS A 281 9.31 -18.06 -23.20
CA HIS A 281 10.20 -18.89 -22.38
C HIS A 281 11.09 -18.09 -21.43
N ILE A 282 10.49 -17.07 -20.76
CA ILE A 282 11.16 -16.22 -19.77
C ILE A 282 10.79 -16.71 -18.39
N ASP A 283 11.74 -17.30 -17.68
CA ASP A 283 11.59 -17.86 -16.36
C ASP A 283 12.57 -17.24 -15.32
N GLY A 284 12.54 -17.73 -14.10
CA GLY A 284 13.46 -17.41 -13.05
C GLY A 284 13.61 -15.91 -12.79
N VAL A 285 14.86 -15.45 -12.61
CA VAL A 285 15.18 -14.05 -12.25
C VAL A 285 14.77 -13.06 -13.36
N ARG A 286 14.88 -13.45 -14.63
CA ARG A 286 14.47 -12.60 -15.76
C ARG A 286 12.99 -12.26 -15.66
N LYS A 287 12.14 -13.24 -15.35
CA LYS A 287 10.71 -13.06 -15.11
C LYS A 287 10.47 -12.09 -13.94
N GLY A 288 11.21 -12.25 -12.83
CA GLY A 288 11.14 -11.34 -11.69
C GLY A 288 11.40 -9.87 -12.07
N PHE A 289 12.41 -9.60 -12.89
CA PHE A 289 12.67 -8.26 -13.40
C PHE A 289 11.55 -7.74 -14.31
N VAL A 290 11.01 -8.56 -15.19
CA VAL A 290 9.90 -8.15 -16.07
C VAL A 290 8.66 -7.80 -15.23
N LEU A 291 8.32 -8.60 -14.22
CA LEU A 291 7.22 -8.32 -13.30
C LEU A 291 7.44 -7.04 -12.46
N ALA A 292 8.68 -6.68 -12.20
CA ALA A 292 9.01 -5.44 -11.48
C ALA A 292 8.79 -4.17 -12.32
N ILE A 293 8.78 -4.24 -13.66
CA ILE A 293 8.63 -3.05 -14.54
C ILE A 293 7.28 -2.34 -14.32
N PRO A 294 6.12 -3.00 -14.42
CA PRO A 294 4.84 -2.35 -14.12
C PRO A 294 4.76 -1.81 -12.69
N LEU A 295 5.30 -2.55 -11.71
CA LEU A 295 5.32 -2.12 -10.32
C LEU A 295 6.19 -0.88 -10.10
N LEU A 296 7.34 -0.79 -10.77
CA LEU A 296 8.20 0.38 -10.75
C LEU A 296 7.47 1.60 -11.32
N GLY A 297 6.81 1.44 -12.48
CA GLY A 297 5.97 2.49 -13.07
C GLY A 297 4.90 2.98 -12.11
N MET A 298 4.18 2.08 -11.45
CA MET A 298 3.18 2.43 -10.44
C MET A 298 3.80 3.17 -9.25
N VAL A 299 4.91 2.68 -8.70
CA VAL A 299 5.53 3.25 -7.48
C VAL A 299 6.08 4.65 -7.73
N VAL A 300 6.82 4.83 -8.83
CA VAL A 300 7.35 6.14 -9.23
C VAL A 300 6.21 7.15 -9.43
N THR A 301 5.16 6.74 -10.13
CA THR A 301 3.99 7.60 -10.37
C THR A 301 3.23 7.88 -9.07
N SER A 302 3.06 6.89 -8.19
CA SER A 302 2.42 7.10 -6.89
C SER A 302 3.18 8.10 -6.03
N TYR A 303 4.51 8.00 -6.00
CA TYR A 303 5.36 8.91 -5.24
C TYR A 303 5.26 10.35 -5.76
N THR A 304 5.42 10.53 -7.08
CA THR A 304 5.33 11.85 -7.72
C THR A 304 3.94 12.45 -7.56
N THR A 305 2.88 11.66 -7.75
CA THR A 305 1.50 12.09 -7.53
C THR A 305 1.29 12.53 -6.08
N GLY A 306 1.69 11.73 -5.11
CA GLY A 306 1.57 12.07 -3.68
C GLY A 306 2.27 13.38 -3.31
N ALA A 307 3.43 13.67 -3.91
CA ALA A 307 4.15 14.92 -3.71
C ALA A 307 3.45 16.15 -4.35
N LEU A 308 2.75 15.94 -5.48
CA LEU A 308 2.14 17.01 -6.27
C LEU A 308 0.74 17.42 -5.80
N ILE A 309 -0.06 16.47 -5.32
CA ILE A 309 -1.50 16.69 -5.05
C ILE A 309 -1.75 17.65 -3.88
N LYS A 310 -0.81 17.73 -2.92
CA LYS A 310 -0.98 18.53 -1.68
C LYS A 310 -2.40 18.28 -1.10
N LYS A 311 -3.25 19.33 -1.03
CA LYS A 311 -4.66 19.22 -0.60
C LYS A 311 -5.64 19.67 -1.70
N ASN A 312 -5.21 19.73 -2.94
CA ASN A 312 -6.02 20.22 -4.05
C ASN A 312 -7.00 19.14 -4.56
N GLY A 313 -8.24 19.21 -4.13
CA GLY A 313 -9.29 18.27 -4.51
C GLY A 313 -9.61 18.24 -6.01
N THR A 314 -9.52 19.38 -6.69
CA THR A 314 -9.73 19.46 -8.14
C THR A 314 -8.63 18.72 -8.90
N LEU A 315 -7.37 18.93 -8.52
CA LEU A 315 -6.23 18.22 -9.12
C LEU A 315 -6.35 16.70 -8.89
N MET A 316 -6.68 16.27 -7.66
CA MET A 316 -6.88 14.86 -7.34
C MET A 316 -7.97 14.24 -8.21
N ARG A 317 -9.11 14.91 -8.38
CA ARG A 317 -10.20 14.46 -9.25
C ARG A 317 -9.72 14.25 -10.69
N TRP A 318 -8.99 15.20 -11.25
CA TRP A 318 -8.48 15.08 -12.61
C TRP A 318 -7.46 13.95 -12.73
N LEU A 319 -6.55 13.80 -11.77
CA LEU A 319 -5.57 12.71 -11.77
C LEU A 319 -6.22 11.32 -11.65
N ILE A 320 -7.30 11.19 -10.87
CA ILE A 320 -8.08 9.93 -10.79
C ILE A 320 -8.70 9.62 -12.16
N ASN A 321 -9.33 10.59 -12.82
CA ASN A 321 -9.95 10.38 -14.13
C ASN A 321 -8.92 10.06 -15.21
N VAL A 322 -7.80 10.80 -15.25
CA VAL A 322 -6.69 10.53 -16.18
C VAL A 322 -6.09 9.15 -15.93
N GLY A 323 -5.89 8.77 -14.67
CA GLY A 323 -5.39 7.45 -14.32
C GLY A 323 -6.29 6.32 -14.81
N LEU A 324 -7.61 6.44 -14.59
CA LEU A 324 -8.59 5.48 -15.10
C LEU A 324 -8.69 5.47 -16.63
N LEU A 325 -8.57 6.61 -17.27
CA LEU A 325 -8.55 6.71 -18.74
C LEU A 325 -7.32 6.01 -19.32
N ILE A 326 -6.12 6.29 -18.78
CA ILE A 326 -4.89 5.62 -19.18
C ILE A 326 -5.03 4.10 -18.97
N MET A 327 -5.55 3.66 -17.83
CA MET A 327 -5.79 2.26 -17.53
C MET A 327 -6.74 1.62 -18.56
N THR A 328 -7.86 2.27 -18.86
CA THR A 328 -8.85 1.78 -19.82
C THR A 328 -8.25 1.65 -21.22
N LEU A 329 -7.60 2.71 -21.70
CA LEU A 329 -7.03 2.74 -23.06
C LEU A 329 -5.86 1.77 -23.21
N SER A 330 -4.97 1.70 -22.23
CA SER A 330 -3.84 0.79 -22.26
C SER A 330 -4.29 -0.68 -22.27
N LEU A 331 -5.25 -1.06 -21.39
CA LEU A 331 -5.78 -2.42 -21.33
C LEU A 331 -6.58 -2.78 -22.60
N ALA A 332 -7.31 -1.85 -23.19
CA ALA A 332 -7.96 -2.07 -24.48
C ALA A 332 -6.94 -2.27 -25.62
N SER A 333 -5.84 -1.50 -25.59
CA SER A 333 -4.79 -1.60 -26.61
C SER A 333 -3.98 -2.89 -26.52
N THR A 334 -3.91 -3.56 -25.36
CA THR A 334 -3.23 -4.86 -25.22
C THR A 334 -3.83 -5.94 -26.11
N ILE A 335 -5.14 -5.84 -26.44
CA ILE A 335 -5.84 -6.79 -27.32
C ILE A 335 -5.15 -6.92 -28.70
N PHE A 336 -4.45 -5.88 -29.14
CA PHE A 336 -3.75 -5.82 -30.43
C PHE A 336 -2.23 -5.99 -30.30
N ALA A 337 -1.72 -6.27 -29.09
CA ALA A 337 -0.29 -6.24 -28.80
C ALA A 337 0.31 -7.59 -28.38
N PHE A 338 -0.46 -8.68 -28.40
CA PHE A 338 -0.02 -10.00 -27.92
C PHE A 338 1.25 -10.51 -28.60
N ASP A 339 1.41 -10.24 -29.90
CA ASP A 339 2.55 -10.72 -30.67
C ASP A 339 3.85 -9.92 -30.43
N LYS A 340 3.78 -8.81 -29.67
CA LYS A 340 4.88 -7.87 -29.44
C LYS A 340 5.15 -7.69 -27.97
N LEU A 341 5.96 -8.56 -27.37
CA LEU A 341 6.23 -8.60 -25.92
C LEU A 341 6.56 -7.23 -25.31
N TYR A 342 7.46 -6.47 -25.94
CA TYR A 342 7.85 -5.15 -25.39
C TYR A 342 6.69 -4.14 -25.38
N LEU A 343 5.88 -4.13 -26.44
CA LEU A 343 4.70 -3.28 -26.53
C LEU A 343 3.67 -3.71 -25.48
N PHE A 344 3.46 -5.02 -25.35
CA PHE A 344 2.56 -5.60 -24.36
C PHE A 344 2.96 -5.22 -22.94
N ILE A 345 4.22 -5.43 -22.54
CA ILE A 345 4.73 -5.02 -21.23
C ILE A 345 4.62 -3.49 -21.05
N GLY A 346 4.89 -2.71 -22.09
CA GLY A 346 4.73 -1.26 -22.08
C GLY A 346 3.30 -0.81 -21.78
N LEU A 347 2.31 -1.44 -22.41
CA LEU A 347 0.87 -1.17 -22.17
C LEU A 347 0.44 -1.58 -20.77
N LEU A 348 0.89 -2.74 -20.27
CA LEU A 348 0.64 -3.15 -18.89
C LEU A 348 1.29 -2.18 -17.88
N THR A 349 2.47 -1.65 -18.20
CA THR A 349 3.14 -0.63 -17.39
C THR A 349 2.35 0.69 -17.40
N LEU A 350 1.79 1.10 -18.53
CA LEU A 350 0.90 2.28 -18.59
C LEU A 350 -0.35 2.08 -17.74
N SER A 351 -0.95 0.89 -17.73
CA SER A 351 -2.06 0.57 -16.83
C SER A 351 -1.64 0.69 -15.36
N ALA A 352 -0.46 0.21 -15.00
CA ALA A 352 0.09 0.33 -13.65
C ALA A 352 0.41 1.79 -13.27
N ILE A 353 0.88 2.62 -14.21
CA ILE A 353 1.03 4.08 -14.05
C ILE A 353 -0.33 4.72 -13.75
N GLY A 354 -1.39 4.32 -14.46
CA GLY A 354 -2.76 4.75 -14.15
C GLY A 354 -3.17 4.45 -12.71
N THR A 355 -2.84 3.24 -12.21
CA THR A 355 -3.02 2.87 -10.79
C THR A 355 -2.21 3.78 -9.86
N GLY A 356 -0.99 4.14 -10.24
CA GLY A 356 -0.11 5.05 -9.50
C GLY A 356 -0.64 6.49 -9.39
N LEU A 357 -1.35 6.98 -10.40
CA LEU A 357 -2.05 8.28 -10.35
C LEU A 357 -3.27 8.22 -9.41
N LEU A 358 -4.02 7.13 -9.45
CA LEU A 358 -5.30 6.98 -8.79
C LEU A 358 -5.16 6.77 -7.27
N LEU A 359 -4.32 5.85 -6.81
CA LEU A 359 -4.31 5.41 -5.41
C LEU A 359 -3.96 6.49 -4.40
N PRO A 360 -2.91 7.35 -4.59
CA PRO A 360 -2.61 8.43 -3.65
C PRO A 360 -3.73 9.46 -3.56
N CYS A 361 -4.36 9.77 -4.70
CA CYS A 361 -5.48 10.71 -4.76
C CYS A 361 -6.68 10.19 -3.96
N LEU A 362 -7.06 8.92 -4.16
CA LEU A 362 -8.15 8.29 -3.41
C LEU A 362 -7.83 8.22 -1.92
N ASN A 363 -6.62 7.81 -1.55
CA ASN A 363 -6.19 7.77 -0.15
C ASN A 363 -6.36 9.14 0.52
N THR A 364 -5.84 10.20 -0.10
CA THR A 364 -5.90 11.55 0.45
C THR A 364 -7.33 12.08 0.51
N MET A 365 -8.14 11.85 -0.53
CA MET A 365 -9.53 12.27 -0.54
C MET A 365 -10.37 11.54 0.52
N ILE A 366 -10.21 10.24 0.66
CA ILE A 366 -10.96 9.43 1.63
C ILE A 366 -10.59 9.84 3.06
N THR A 367 -9.29 9.94 3.36
CA THR A 367 -8.81 10.32 4.70
C THR A 367 -9.11 11.77 5.05
N GLY A 368 -9.05 12.67 4.10
CA GLY A 368 -9.35 14.10 4.29
C GLY A 368 -10.85 14.42 4.35
N SER A 369 -11.73 13.48 3.98
CA SER A 369 -13.18 13.68 3.99
C SER A 369 -13.85 13.47 5.33
N VAL A 370 -13.14 12.89 6.30
CA VAL A 370 -13.67 12.54 7.62
C VAL A 370 -12.87 13.19 8.73
N GLU A 371 -13.47 13.32 9.90
CA GLU A 371 -12.81 13.87 11.08
C GLU A 371 -11.61 12.99 11.49
N LYS A 372 -10.61 13.61 12.16
CA LYS A 372 -9.41 12.88 12.63
C LYS A 372 -9.73 11.63 13.44
N SER A 373 -10.81 11.68 14.25
CA SER A 373 -11.29 10.56 15.08
C SER A 373 -11.85 9.39 14.28
N GLU A 374 -12.23 9.61 13.02
CA GLU A 374 -12.91 8.64 12.15
C GLU A 374 -12.00 8.12 11.02
N ARG A 375 -10.84 8.77 10.81
CA ARG A 375 -9.90 8.43 9.74
C ARG A 375 -9.47 6.97 9.77
N GLY A 376 -9.07 6.46 10.94
CA GLY A 376 -8.63 5.08 11.11
C GLY A 376 -9.69 4.07 10.70
N MET A 377 -10.94 4.34 11.08
CA MET A 377 -12.10 3.50 10.76
C MET A 377 -12.36 3.42 9.25
N ILE A 378 -12.48 4.57 8.60
CA ILE A 378 -12.79 4.64 7.15
C ILE A 378 -11.61 4.11 6.32
N THR A 379 -10.38 4.41 6.72
CA THR A 379 -9.18 3.87 6.06
C THR A 379 -9.08 2.35 6.20
N SER A 380 -9.47 1.78 7.35
CA SER A 380 -9.51 0.32 7.53
C SER A 380 -10.50 -0.34 6.58
N ILE A 381 -11.69 0.22 6.40
CA ILE A 381 -12.69 -0.29 5.44
C ILE A 381 -12.15 -0.17 4.00
N TYR A 382 -11.56 0.96 3.65
CA TYR A 382 -10.96 1.15 2.32
C TYR A 382 -9.85 0.13 2.05
N ASN A 383 -8.94 -0.05 3.00
CA ASN A 383 -7.88 -1.06 2.87
C ASN A 383 -8.43 -2.48 2.80
N SER A 384 -9.47 -2.80 3.58
CA SER A 384 -10.20 -4.09 3.50
C SER A 384 -10.68 -4.35 2.07
N LEU A 385 -11.39 -3.40 1.48
CA LEU A 385 -11.91 -3.52 0.10
C LEU A 385 -10.80 -3.61 -0.95
N ARG A 386 -9.68 -2.92 -0.74
CA ARG A 386 -8.49 -3.06 -1.60
C ARG A 386 -7.90 -4.46 -1.56
N PHE A 387 -7.80 -5.07 -0.37
CA PHE A 387 -7.36 -6.45 -0.22
C PHE A 387 -8.34 -7.45 -0.85
N ILE A 388 -9.64 -7.18 -0.78
CA ILE A 388 -10.66 -7.95 -1.50
C ILE A 388 -10.45 -7.82 -3.01
N GLY A 389 -10.12 -6.63 -3.52
CA GLY A 389 -9.73 -6.45 -4.93
C GLY A 389 -8.53 -7.31 -5.33
N VAL A 390 -7.45 -7.29 -4.53
CA VAL A 390 -6.29 -8.17 -4.72
C VAL A 390 -6.69 -9.64 -4.74
N ALA A 391 -7.60 -10.04 -3.88
CA ALA A 391 -8.04 -11.43 -3.74
C ALA A 391 -8.74 -11.96 -5.00
N PHE A 392 -9.56 -11.16 -5.63
CA PHE A 392 -10.32 -11.57 -6.82
C PHE A 392 -9.55 -11.45 -8.12
N GLY A 393 -8.46 -10.66 -8.17
CA GLY A 393 -7.66 -10.47 -9.38
C GLY A 393 -7.15 -11.79 -9.97
N PRO A 394 -6.22 -12.49 -9.30
CA PRO A 394 -5.61 -13.70 -9.82
C PRO A 394 -6.61 -14.80 -10.22
N PRO A 395 -7.64 -15.18 -9.43
CA PRO A 395 -8.54 -16.27 -9.79
C PRO A 395 -9.46 -15.93 -10.97
N ILE A 396 -9.92 -14.68 -11.09
CA ILE A 396 -10.74 -14.26 -12.22
C ILE A 396 -9.89 -14.22 -13.50
N PHE A 397 -8.65 -13.73 -13.41
CA PHE A 397 -7.73 -13.80 -14.55
C PHE A 397 -7.40 -15.25 -14.93
N GLY A 398 -7.10 -16.12 -13.95
CA GLY A 398 -6.85 -17.54 -14.19
C GLY A 398 -8.03 -18.23 -14.88
N TRP A 399 -9.25 -17.98 -14.41
CA TRP A 399 -10.46 -18.51 -15.05
C TRP A 399 -10.66 -17.96 -16.48
N LEU A 400 -10.43 -16.69 -16.71
CA LEU A 400 -10.53 -16.08 -18.04
C LEU A 400 -9.42 -16.54 -18.99
N MET A 401 -8.22 -16.87 -18.50
CA MET A 401 -7.14 -17.46 -19.29
C MET A 401 -7.56 -18.78 -19.93
N ASP A 402 -8.34 -19.60 -19.23
CA ASP A 402 -8.86 -20.87 -19.76
C ASP A 402 -9.87 -20.65 -20.90
N ILE A 403 -10.43 -19.44 -21.02
CA ILE A 403 -11.40 -19.09 -22.09
C ILE A 403 -10.67 -18.39 -23.24
N SER A 404 -10.04 -17.27 -23.01
CA SER A 404 -9.30 -16.49 -23.99
C SER A 404 -8.56 -15.31 -23.37
N ASP A 405 -7.31 -15.08 -23.75
CA ASP A 405 -6.53 -13.90 -23.37
C ASP A 405 -7.22 -12.58 -23.77
N ARG A 406 -7.86 -12.54 -24.93
CA ARG A 406 -8.60 -11.35 -25.38
C ARG A 406 -9.76 -11.02 -24.47
N MET A 407 -10.48 -12.03 -23.96
CA MET A 407 -11.61 -11.83 -23.04
C MET A 407 -11.16 -11.19 -21.72
N ILE A 408 -9.97 -11.52 -21.24
CA ILE A 408 -9.38 -10.88 -20.04
C ILE A 408 -9.34 -9.37 -20.24
N PHE A 409 -8.66 -8.92 -21.30
CA PHE A 409 -8.41 -7.49 -21.53
C PHE A 409 -9.67 -6.72 -21.93
N ILE A 410 -10.62 -7.36 -22.65
CA ILE A 410 -11.95 -6.78 -22.89
C ILE A 410 -12.68 -6.56 -21.57
N THR A 411 -12.69 -7.56 -20.70
CA THR A 411 -13.40 -7.50 -19.42
C THR A 411 -12.81 -6.41 -18.53
N VAL A 412 -11.49 -6.39 -18.33
CA VAL A 412 -10.88 -5.41 -17.41
C VAL A 412 -10.86 -3.99 -17.98
N ALA A 413 -10.72 -3.82 -19.29
CA ALA A 413 -10.85 -2.52 -19.95
C ALA A 413 -12.28 -1.97 -19.82
N SER A 414 -13.30 -2.84 -19.99
CA SER A 414 -14.71 -2.46 -19.79
C SER A 414 -15.00 -2.07 -18.37
N LEU A 415 -14.52 -2.84 -17.38
CA LEU A 415 -14.67 -2.51 -15.96
C LEU A 415 -13.97 -1.18 -15.59
N ALA A 416 -12.76 -0.95 -16.12
CA ALA A 416 -12.06 0.31 -15.91
C ALA A 416 -12.81 1.50 -16.54
N GLY A 417 -13.35 1.34 -17.77
CA GLY A 417 -14.15 2.35 -18.46
C GLY A 417 -15.48 2.67 -17.75
N ILE A 418 -16.17 1.65 -17.28
CA ILE A 418 -17.39 1.83 -16.47
C ILE A 418 -17.06 2.58 -15.16
N THR A 419 -15.95 2.19 -14.52
CA THR A 419 -15.51 2.87 -13.29
C THR A 419 -15.11 4.31 -13.55
N LEU A 420 -14.45 4.60 -14.67
CA LEU A 420 -14.16 5.97 -15.11
C LEU A 420 -15.43 6.80 -15.22
N ALA A 421 -16.48 6.26 -15.85
CA ALA A 421 -17.77 6.95 -15.96
C ALA A 421 -18.37 7.25 -14.58
N PHE A 422 -18.42 6.25 -13.68
CA PHE A 422 -18.95 6.46 -12.33
C PHE A 422 -18.12 7.49 -11.54
N VAL A 423 -16.80 7.43 -11.60
CA VAL A 423 -15.92 8.39 -10.92
C VAL A 423 -16.12 9.80 -11.47
N PHE A 424 -16.18 9.95 -12.79
CA PHE A 424 -16.39 11.25 -13.44
C PHE A 424 -17.66 11.95 -12.98
N PHE A 425 -18.77 11.21 -12.86
CA PHE A 425 -20.06 11.78 -12.47
C PHE A 425 -20.25 11.90 -10.96
N LEU A 426 -19.77 10.95 -10.17
CA LEU A 426 -20.07 10.85 -8.74
C LEU A 426 -18.97 11.40 -7.82
N VAL A 427 -17.70 11.41 -8.24
CA VAL A 427 -16.59 11.91 -7.42
C VAL A 427 -16.33 13.38 -7.74
N LYS A 428 -16.93 14.27 -6.95
CA LYS A 428 -16.83 15.73 -7.09
C LYS A 428 -16.42 16.34 -5.75
N PRO A 429 -15.11 16.38 -5.42
CA PRO A 429 -14.66 17.03 -4.20
C PRO A 429 -14.93 18.54 -4.27
N LYS A 430 -15.40 19.13 -3.17
CA LYS A 430 -15.61 20.57 -3.04
C LYS A 430 -14.30 21.19 -2.52
N GLY A 431 -13.59 21.91 -3.39
CA GLY A 431 -12.47 22.77 -2.97
C GLY A 431 -11.25 22.08 -2.35
N GLU A 432 -10.62 22.73 -1.38
CA GLU A 432 -9.52 22.17 -0.60
C GLU A 432 -10.04 21.12 0.41
N ILE A 433 -9.31 20.01 0.48
CA ILE A 433 -9.61 18.92 1.41
C ILE A 433 -8.89 19.18 2.74
N SER A 434 -9.61 19.13 3.85
CA SER A 434 -9.13 19.49 5.20
C SER A 434 -8.01 18.57 5.73
#